data_62988c6428667c8eadc99fc8876bfdfe
#
_entry.id   62988c6428667c8eadc99fc8876bfdfe
#
_cell.length_a   1.000
_cell.length_b   1.000
_cell.length_c   1.000
_cell.angle_alpha   90.00
_cell.angle_beta   90.00
_cell.angle_gamma   90.00
#
_symmetry.space_group_name_H-M   'P 1'
#
loop_
_entity.id
_entity.type
_entity.pdbx_description
1 polymer ?
#
loop_
_entity_poly.entity_id
_entity_poly.type
_entity_poly.pdbx_seq_one_letter_code
_entity_poly.pdbx_strand_id
1 'polypeptide(L)'
;MSYEHVDVLIVGAGISGVGAGYRIQSNCPDKSFAILEAREAIGGTWDLFRFPGIRSDSDMFTLCYPFRPWTGARAIVDGSSILDYVRETAREHGIDRRIRFHHRVVGAEWSSDDARWTVEVQRTDTGDTIHLTCGFLFTCTGYYRYDEGYTPAFGGIERFGGQIAHPQFWTDDIDYDGKRVVVIGSGATAVTLIPVVAARAAHVTMLQRSPSYVISLPASDPFAGLLGRILPTRLAYSIVRWKNVRLALAIYGLSRRRPATMRRLIRKLHERRLPAGFDIDTHFNPSYEPWDQRMCVAPDGDLFDAIRAGRVSVVTDRIETFTETGLRLASGTELRADLVVTATGLKMVPLGGMRLRIDGDDVDLADALVYRGMMLSGIPNLAFAFGYTNQSWTLGSDLTCEHVCGLLEHMDERGYVQCVPRNPDPAIAGVPFAELTSGYILRALDQFPRQGSQDPWRRQQNYVRDRRSVRRTPLNDPALEFRAAPTATATARIAA
;
A
#
# COMPACT_ATOMS: atom_id res chain seq x y z
N MET A 1 -1.84 -36.19 11.51
CA MET A 1 -2.12 -35.82 10.10
C MET A 1 -0.93 -35.02 9.61
N SER A 2 -0.32 -35.37 8.47
CA SER A 2 0.76 -34.55 7.88
C SER A 2 0.12 -33.47 7.03
N TYR A 3 0.34 -32.22 7.39
CA TYR A 3 -0.06 -31.08 6.56
C TYR A 3 0.91 -30.94 5.37
N GLU A 4 0.42 -30.39 4.26
CA GLU A 4 1.28 -30.00 3.15
C GLU A 4 2.31 -28.96 3.64
N HIS A 5 3.58 -29.11 3.23
CA HIS A 5 4.66 -28.22 3.62
C HIS A 5 5.26 -27.53 2.40
N VAL A 6 5.59 -26.25 2.57
CA VAL A 6 6.41 -25.48 1.62
C VAL A 6 7.50 -24.74 2.39
N ASP A 7 8.66 -24.49 1.78
CA ASP A 7 9.73 -23.74 2.44
C ASP A 7 9.32 -22.28 2.70
N VAL A 8 8.66 -21.65 1.72
CA VAL A 8 8.20 -20.26 1.83
C VAL A 8 6.72 -20.16 1.47
N LEU A 9 5.90 -19.62 2.39
CA LEU A 9 4.51 -19.33 2.13
C LEU A 9 4.32 -17.82 1.98
N ILE A 10 3.88 -17.38 0.80
CA ILE A 10 3.58 -15.98 0.49
C ILE A 10 2.09 -15.76 0.66
N VAL A 11 1.69 -14.70 1.37
CA VAL A 11 0.28 -14.36 1.60
C VAL A 11 -0.09 -13.08 0.84
N GLY A 12 -0.99 -13.22 -0.15
CA GLY A 12 -1.48 -12.17 -1.03
C GLY A 12 -0.84 -12.21 -2.43
N ALA A 13 -1.69 -12.14 -3.48
CA ALA A 13 -1.29 -12.14 -4.89
C ALA A 13 -1.46 -10.74 -5.54
N GLY A 14 -1.25 -9.68 -4.77
CA GLY A 14 -1.10 -8.31 -5.27
C GLY A 14 0.27 -8.07 -5.89
N ILE A 15 0.57 -6.80 -6.22
CA ILE A 15 1.85 -6.40 -6.80
C ILE A 15 3.05 -6.83 -5.95
N SER A 16 2.94 -6.86 -4.61
CA SER A 16 4.02 -7.32 -3.73
C SER A 16 4.22 -8.83 -3.80
N GLY A 17 3.12 -9.62 -3.76
CA GLY A 17 3.21 -11.09 -3.74
C GLY A 17 3.67 -11.68 -5.08
N VAL A 18 3.25 -11.10 -6.21
CA VAL A 18 3.76 -11.49 -7.53
C VAL A 18 5.26 -11.20 -7.63
N GLY A 19 5.70 -10.01 -7.14
CA GLY A 19 7.12 -9.68 -7.07
C GLY A 19 7.92 -10.61 -6.16
N ALA A 20 7.37 -10.96 -5.00
CA ALA A 20 7.97 -11.91 -4.05
C ALA A 20 8.11 -13.31 -4.68
N GLY A 21 7.04 -13.82 -5.31
CA GLY A 21 7.09 -15.10 -6.01
C GLY A 21 8.17 -15.15 -7.08
N TYR A 22 8.29 -14.10 -7.90
CA TYR A 22 9.37 -14.00 -8.88
C TYR A 22 10.76 -14.02 -8.22
N ARG A 23 10.95 -13.26 -7.14
CA ARG A 23 12.24 -13.19 -6.44
C ARG A 23 12.62 -14.51 -5.80
N ILE A 24 11.69 -15.19 -5.12
CA ILE A 24 11.95 -16.53 -4.55
C ILE A 24 12.29 -17.52 -5.67
N GLN A 25 11.48 -17.58 -6.73
CA GLN A 25 11.74 -18.48 -7.86
C GLN A 25 13.10 -18.25 -8.53
N SER A 26 13.53 -16.99 -8.64
CA SER A 26 14.75 -16.63 -9.37
C SER A 26 16.02 -16.67 -8.52
N ASN A 27 15.92 -16.36 -7.22
CA ASN A 27 17.07 -16.21 -6.33
C ASN A 27 17.21 -17.37 -5.34
N CYS A 28 16.12 -18.11 -5.08
CA CYS A 28 16.10 -19.27 -4.17
C CYS A 28 15.49 -20.49 -4.90
N PRO A 29 16.07 -20.96 -6.03
CA PRO A 29 15.44 -21.97 -6.90
C PRO A 29 15.20 -23.30 -6.22
N ASP A 30 15.95 -23.63 -5.17
CA ASP A 30 15.83 -24.87 -4.41
C ASP A 30 14.71 -24.82 -3.35
N LYS A 31 14.09 -23.65 -3.14
CA LYS A 31 12.98 -23.47 -2.20
C LYS A 31 11.63 -23.72 -2.86
N SER A 32 10.85 -24.60 -2.27
CA SER A 32 9.43 -24.73 -2.59
C SER A 32 8.66 -23.52 -2.07
N PHE A 33 7.70 -22.99 -2.86
CA PHE A 33 6.83 -21.94 -2.38
C PHE A 33 5.43 -22.02 -2.95
N ALA A 34 4.47 -21.43 -2.24
CA ALA A 34 3.12 -21.16 -2.69
C ALA A 34 2.70 -19.74 -2.34
N ILE A 35 1.76 -19.19 -3.12
CA ILE A 35 1.12 -17.91 -2.87
C ILE A 35 -0.34 -18.15 -2.54
N LEU A 36 -0.81 -17.70 -1.38
CA LEU A 36 -2.23 -17.78 -1.01
C LEU A 36 -2.91 -16.45 -1.25
N GLU A 37 -4.02 -16.48 -1.97
CA GLU A 37 -4.84 -15.29 -2.24
C GLU A 37 -6.27 -15.55 -1.78
N ALA A 38 -6.79 -14.63 -0.96
CA ALA A 38 -8.14 -14.77 -0.40
C ALA A 38 -9.25 -14.60 -1.46
N ARG A 39 -8.96 -13.86 -2.52
CA ARG A 39 -9.90 -13.56 -3.61
C ARG A 39 -9.71 -14.54 -4.77
N GLU A 40 -10.52 -14.36 -5.80
CA GLU A 40 -10.52 -15.17 -7.02
C GLU A 40 -9.54 -14.69 -8.11
N ALA A 41 -8.85 -13.55 -7.89
CA ALA A 41 -8.06 -12.88 -8.91
C ALA A 41 -6.73 -12.34 -8.42
N ILE A 42 -5.74 -12.29 -9.32
CA ILE A 42 -4.48 -11.57 -9.15
C ILE A 42 -4.74 -10.07 -9.23
N GLY A 43 -4.05 -9.27 -8.38
CA GLY A 43 -4.01 -7.82 -8.51
C GLY A 43 -4.13 -7.06 -7.19
N GLY A 44 -4.70 -7.67 -6.15
CA GLY A 44 -4.86 -7.03 -4.84
C GLY A 44 -5.64 -5.72 -4.96
N THR A 45 -5.06 -4.61 -4.50
CA THR A 45 -5.66 -3.26 -4.57
C THR A 45 -6.13 -2.88 -5.98
N TRP A 46 -5.38 -3.24 -7.03
CA TRP A 46 -5.69 -2.88 -8.42
C TRP A 46 -6.83 -3.68 -9.01
N ASP A 47 -7.14 -4.85 -8.46
CA ASP A 47 -8.33 -5.62 -8.81
C ASP A 47 -9.53 -5.27 -7.92
N LEU A 48 -9.29 -4.84 -6.67
CA LEU A 48 -10.35 -4.47 -5.73
C LEU A 48 -11.04 -3.17 -6.12
N PHE A 49 -10.28 -2.11 -6.39
CA PHE A 49 -10.83 -0.79 -6.66
C PHE A 49 -11.18 -0.64 -8.14
N ARG A 50 -12.46 -0.36 -8.41
CA ARG A 50 -13.03 -0.24 -9.76
C ARG A 50 -13.74 1.10 -9.99
N PHE A 51 -13.63 2.04 -9.05
CA PHE A 51 -14.27 3.34 -9.19
C PHE A 51 -13.71 4.12 -10.39
N PRO A 52 -14.53 4.99 -11.03
CA PRO A 52 -14.11 5.75 -12.20
C PRO A 52 -12.82 6.54 -11.99
N GLY A 53 -11.87 6.41 -12.90
CA GLY A 53 -10.61 7.12 -12.87
C GLY A 53 -9.55 6.56 -11.93
N ILE A 54 -9.78 5.39 -11.30
CA ILE A 54 -8.75 4.74 -10.44
C ILE A 54 -7.39 4.74 -11.15
N ARG A 55 -6.37 5.23 -10.49
CA ARG A 55 -5.01 5.37 -11.00
C ARG A 55 -3.99 5.37 -9.87
N SER A 56 -2.71 5.23 -10.21
CA SER A 56 -1.62 5.40 -9.25
C SER A 56 -1.23 6.87 -9.10
N ASP A 57 -0.92 7.30 -7.89
CA ASP A 57 -0.23 8.57 -7.60
C ASP A 57 1.28 8.48 -7.87
N SER A 58 1.79 7.28 -8.10
CA SER A 58 3.19 7.01 -8.41
C SER A 58 3.38 6.76 -9.89
N ASP A 59 4.52 7.19 -10.42
CA ASP A 59 4.88 6.91 -11.80
C ASP A 59 5.22 5.42 -12.02
N MET A 60 4.91 4.91 -13.20
CA MET A 60 5.13 3.50 -13.57
C MET A 60 6.60 3.10 -13.57
N PHE A 61 7.54 4.03 -13.86
CA PHE A 61 8.96 3.71 -13.86
C PHE A 61 9.48 3.35 -12.46
N THR A 62 8.85 3.86 -11.41
CA THR A 62 9.16 3.53 -10.03
C THR A 62 8.20 2.49 -9.43
N LEU A 63 6.97 2.38 -9.94
CA LEU A 63 5.98 1.39 -9.50
C LEU A 63 6.23 0.00 -10.10
N CYS A 64 6.77 -0.10 -11.31
CA CYS A 64 7.09 -1.37 -11.95
C CYS A 64 8.27 -2.07 -11.31
N TYR A 65 8.34 -3.38 -11.51
CA TYR A 65 9.47 -4.18 -11.03
C TYR A 65 10.76 -3.86 -11.78
N PRO A 66 11.94 -3.91 -11.12
CA PRO A 66 13.22 -3.71 -11.80
C PRO A 66 13.51 -4.77 -12.88
N PHE A 67 12.99 -5.98 -12.71
CA PHE A 67 13.19 -7.09 -13.63
C PHE A 67 12.27 -7.06 -14.87
N ARG A 68 11.11 -6.32 -14.77
CA ARG A 68 10.16 -6.12 -15.86
C ARG A 68 9.92 -4.63 -16.10
N PRO A 69 10.74 -3.97 -16.95
CA PRO A 69 10.65 -2.54 -17.23
C PRO A 69 9.31 -2.12 -17.81
N TRP A 70 8.82 -0.94 -17.41
CA TRP A 70 7.71 -0.29 -18.09
C TRP A 70 8.16 0.29 -19.43
N THR A 71 7.39 0.00 -20.48
CA THR A 71 7.67 0.46 -21.85
C THR A 71 6.61 1.43 -22.38
N GLY A 72 5.54 1.67 -21.61
CA GLY A 72 4.49 2.59 -21.98
C GLY A 72 4.94 4.06 -21.96
N ALA A 73 4.30 4.88 -22.81
CA ALA A 73 4.61 6.30 -22.92
C ALA A 73 4.15 7.14 -21.72
N ARG A 74 3.09 6.71 -21.03
CA ARG A 74 2.55 7.41 -19.86
C ARG A 74 3.26 6.96 -18.60
N ALA A 75 3.57 7.94 -17.75
CA ALA A 75 4.16 7.69 -16.44
C ALA A 75 3.08 7.43 -15.38
N ILE A 76 1.99 8.20 -15.40
CA ILE A 76 0.82 7.97 -14.54
C ILE A 76 -0.26 7.33 -15.39
N VAL A 77 -0.68 6.13 -15.00
CA VAL A 77 -1.63 5.30 -15.75
C VAL A 77 -2.83 4.91 -14.90
N ASP A 78 -3.89 4.49 -15.55
CA ASP A 78 -5.09 3.96 -14.91
C ASP A 78 -4.85 2.61 -14.21
N GLY A 79 -5.77 2.25 -13.32
CA GLY A 79 -5.67 1.04 -12.52
C GLY A 79 -5.70 -0.24 -13.35
N SER A 80 -6.43 -0.26 -14.47
CA SER A 80 -6.50 -1.41 -15.37
C SER A 80 -5.15 -1.70 -16.02
N SER A 81 -4.43 -0.68 -16.48
CA SER A 81 -3.06 -0.82 -17.01
C SER A 81 -2.07 -1.40 -15.98
N ILE A 82 -2.24 -1.03 -14.69
CA ILE A 82 -1.41 -1.59 -13.61
C ILE A 82 -1.80 -3.04 -13.34
N LEU A 83 -3.09 -3.33 -13.30
CA LEU A 83 -3.61 -4.68 -13.11
C LEU A 83 -3.12 -5.63 -14.22
N ASP A 84 -3.21 -5.20 -15.48
CA ASP A 84 -2.72 -5.96 -16.63
C ASP A 84 -1.21 -6.21 -16.51
N TYR A 85 -0.43 -5.18 -16.15
CA TYR A 85 1.00 -5.32 -15.93
C TYR A 85 1.32 -6.38 -14.85
N VAL A 86 0.59 -6.42 -13.73
CA VAL A 86 0.80 -7.42 -12.67
C VAL A 86 0.41 -8.81 -13.15
N ARG A 87 -0.74 -8.95 -13.83
CA ARG A 87 -1.23 -10.22 -14.36
C ARG A 87 -0.31 -10.80 -15.44
N GLU A 88 0.12 -9.96 -16.36
CA GLU A 88 1.09 -10.35 -17.39
C GLU A 88 2.43 -10.77 -16.78
N THR A 89 2.93 -10.02 -15.79
CA THR A 89 4.16 -10.39 -15.07
C THR A 89 4.03 -11.78 -14.45
N ALA A 90 2.90 -12.06 -13.80
CA ALA A 90 2.67 -13.37 -13.20
C ALA A 90 2.70 -14.50 -14.26
N ARG A 91 2.02 -14.31 -15.41
CA ARG A 91 1.98 -15.29 -16.49
C ARG A 91 3.34 -15.47 -17.18
N GLU A 92 4.02 -14.38 -17.54
CA GLU A 92 5.33 -14.42 -18.23
C GLU A 92 6.37 -15.22 -17.45
N HIS A 93 6.28 -15.19 -16.12
CA HIS A 93 7.25 -15.87 -15.25
C HIS A 93 6.66 -17.16 -14.61
N GLY A 94 5.44 -17.58 -14.97
CA GLY A 94 4.79 -18.77 -14.44
C GLY A 94 4.44 -18.70 -12.96
N ILE A 95 4.40 -17.48 -12.39
CA ILE A 95 4.03 -17.26 -10.97
C ILE A 95 2.55 -17.52 -10.75
N ASP A 96 1.71 -17.28 -11.74
CA ASP A 96 0.28 -17.59 -11.72
C ASP A 96 -0.03 -19.03 -11.33
N ARG A 97 0.82 -19.98 -11.72
CA ARG A 97 0.70 -21.41 -11.39
C ARG A 97 1.01 -21.74 -9.93
N ARG A 98 1.62 -20.84 -9.19
CA ARG A 98 1.94 -20.95 -7.77
C ARG A 98 0.88 -20.30 -6.87
N ILE A 99 -0.11 -19.61 -7.46
CA ILE A 99 -1.16 -18.91 -6.72
C ILE A 99 -2.33 -19.84 -6.48
N ARG A 100 -2.76 -19.90 -5.22
CA ARG A 100 -3.96 -20.61 -4.77
C ARG A 100 -4.99 -19.57 -4.39
N PHE A 101 -6.01 -19.44 -5.23
CA PHE A 101 -7.13 -18.53 -4.99
C PHE A 101 -8.09 -19.10 -3.95
N HIS A 102 -8.94 -18.23 -3.40
CA HIS A 102 -9.91 -18.57 -2.37
C HIS A 102 -9.29 -19.11 -1.07
N HIS A 103 -8.04 -18.76 -0.79
CA HIS A 103 -7.30 -19.19 0.39
C HIS A 103 -7.03 -17.99 1.29
N ARG A 104 -7.94 -17.69 2.22
CA ARG A 104 -7.78 -16.62 3.21
C ARG A 104 -7.01 -17.14 4.42
N VAL A 105 -5.82 -16.63 4.64
CA VAL A 105 -5.07 -16.90 5.87
C VAL A 105 -5.71 -16.15 7.03
N VAL A 106 -6.15 -16.87 8.05
CA VAL A 106 -6.84 -16.33 9.23
C VAL A 106 -6.00 -16.43 10.49
N GLY A 107 -4.99 -17.31 10.51
CA GLY A 107 -4.07 -17.47 11.63
C GLY A 107 -2.78 -18.14 11.20
N ALA A 108 -1.72 -17.95 11.99
CA ALA A 108 -0.47 -18.67 11.85
C ALA A 108 0.16 -18.85 13.24
N GLU A 109 0.62 -20.06 13.53
CA GLU A 109 1.26 -20.44 14.80
C GLU A 109 2.67 -20.97 14.53
N TRP A 110 3.66 -20.36 15.18
CA TRP A 110 5.04 -20.84 15.17
C TRP A 110 5.26 -21.85 16.28
N SER A 111 5.87 -22.99 15.92
CA SER A 111 6.41 -23.96 16.85
C SER A 111 7.93 -23.81 16.91
N SER A 112 8.46 -23.42 18.06
CA SER A 112 9.91 -23.32 18.27
C SER A 112 10.59 -24.68 18.25
N ASP A 113 9.91 -25.73 18.67
CA ASP A 113 10.44 -27.11 18.66
C ASP A 113 10.59 -27.63 17.24
N ASP A 114 9.57 -27.41 16.39
CA ASP A 114 9.55 -27.85 15.00
C ASP A 114 10.23 -26.87 14.03
N ALA A 115 10.53 -25.66 14.48
CA ALA A 115 11.05 -24.53 13.69
C ALA A 115 10.23 -24.28 12.41
N ARG A 116 8.90 -24.21 12.56
CA ARG A 116 7.98 -23.98 11.42
C ARG A 116 6.69 -23.29 11.85
N TRP A 117 6.08 -22.65 10.89
CA TRP A 117 4.72 -22.12 10.98
C TRP A 117 3.69 -23.18 10.62
N THR A 118 2.60 -23.27 11.38
CA THR A 118 1.35 -23.88 10.97
C THR A 118 0.36 -22.78 10.65
N VAL A 119 -0.12 -22.75 9.41
CA VAL A 119 -0.95 -21.68 8.86
C VAL A 119 -2.37 -22.16 8.68
N GLU A 120 -3.31 -21.49 9.36
CA GLU A 120 -4.75 -21.75 9.25
C GLU A 120 -5.33 -20.93 8.10
N VAL A 121 -5.98 -21.64 7.18
CA VAL A 121 -6.52 -21.06 5.95
C VAL A 121 -8.01 -21.39 5.84
N GLN A 122 -8.81 -20.34 5.72
CA GLN A 122 -10.23 -20.46 5.40
C GLN A 122 -10.42 -20.41 3.88
N ARG A 123 -11.05 -21.43 3.32
CA ARG A 123 -11.48 -21.42 1.93
C ARG A 123 -12.69 -20.52 1.77
N THR A 124 -12.58 -19.47 0.94
CA THR A 124 -13.65 -18.46 0.75
C THR A 124 -14.75 -18.96 -0.20
N ASP A 125 -14.49 -20.00 -0.98
CA ASP A 125 -15.43 -20.62 -1.92
C ASP A 125 -16.25 -21.75 -1.27
N THR A 126 -15.65 -22.57 -0.37
CA THR A 126 -16.33 -23.69 0.27
C THR A 126 -16.65 -23.48 1.74
N GLY A 127 -15.97 -22.53 2.39
CA GLY A 127 -16.07 -22.31 3.84
C GLY A 127 -15.19 -23.25 4.68
N ASP A 128 -14.51 -24.20 4.07
CA ASP A 128 -13.66 -25.18 4.76
C ASP A 128 -12.43 -24.51 5.38
N THR A 129 -11.96 -25.08 6.50
CA THR A 129 -10.69 -24.72 7.10
C THR A 129 -9.64 -25.78 6.78
N ILE A 130 -8.52 -25.36 6.23
CA ILE A 130 -7.37 -26.24 5.96
C ILE A 130 -6.12 -25.68 6.64
N HIS A 131 -5.10 -26.54 6.80
CA HIS A 131 -3.83 -26.16 7.39
C HIS A 131 -2.68 -26.50 6.45
N LEU A 132 -1.72 -25.57 6.37
CA LEU A 132 -0.43 -25.78 5.69
C LEU A 132 0.69 -25.50 6.69
N THR A 133 1.89 -26.00 6.38
CA THR A 133 3.08 -25.64 7.15
C THR A 133 4.13 -24.97 6.26
N CYS A 134 4.92 -24.07 6.84
CA CYS A 134 6.06 -23.47 6.12
C CYS A 134 7.22 -23.16 7.03
N GLY A 135 8.43 -23.13 6.46
CA GLY A 135 9.64 -22.71 7.16
C GLY A 135 9.71 -21.20 7.32
N PHE A 136 9.20 -20.44 6.35
CA PHE A 136 9.20 -18.97 6.33
C PHE A 136 7.86 -18.42 5.85
N LEU A 137 7.30 -17.47 6.62
CA LEU A 137 6.04 -16.81 6.29
C LEU A 137 6.31 -15.40 5.75
N PHE A 138 5.94 -15.15 4.47
CA PHE A 138 6.16 -13.86 3.83
C PHE A 138 4.82 -13.20 3.50
N THR A 139 4.44 -12.17 4.27
CA THR A 139 3.16 -11.50 4.13
C THR A 139 3.24 -10.34 3.14
N CYS A 140 2.43 -10.45 2.07
CA CYS A 140 2.29 -9.48 0.99
C CYS A 140 0.83 -8.96 0.90
N THR A 141 0.14 -8.91 2.03
CA THR A 141 -1.30 -8.64 2.15
C THR A 141 -1.69 -7.19 1.91
N GLY A 142 -0.72 -6.28 1.75
CA GLY A 142 -1.00 -4.86 1.81
C GLY A 142 -1.42 -4.43 3.23
N TYR A 143 -2.19 -3.34 3.32
CA TYR A 143 -2.60 -2.78 4.60
C TYR A 143 -4.05 -2.27 4.63
N TYR A 144 -4.81 -2.49 3.57
CA TYR A 144 -6.22 -2.13 3.52
C TYR A 144 -7.11 -3.31 3.90
N ARG A 145 -8.16 -3.02 4.66
CA ARG A 145 -9.25 -3.96 4.87
C ARG A 145 -10.12 -4.00 3.61
N TYR A 146 -10.33 -5.18 3.03
CA TYR A 146 -11.01 -5.33 1.74
C TYR A 146 -12.52 -5.48 1.88
N ASP A 147 -12.98 -5.99 3.00
CA ASP A 147 -14.38 -6.25 3.29
C ASP A 147 -15.13 -5.03 3.86
N GLU A 148 -14.41 -3.95 4.24
CA GLU A 148 -15.02 -2.79 4.86
C GLU A 148 -14.28 -1.50 4.53
N GLY A 149 -15.01 -0.50 3.98
CA GLY A 149 -14.58 0.88 3.84
C GLY A 149 -14.80 1.68 5.12
N TYR A 150 -14.39 2.94 5.12
CA TYR A 150 -14.67 3.84 6.23
C TYR A 150 -15.68 4.91 5.83
N THR A 151 -16.86 4.86 6.43
CA THR A 151 -17.86 5.92 6.35
C THR A 151 -18.17 6.38 7.78
N PRO A 152 -18.02 7.69 8.10
CA PRO A 152 -18.46 8.21 9.38
C PRO A 152 -19.96 8.02 9.57
N ALA A 153 -20.40 7.98 10.83
CA ALA A 153 -21.82 8.04 11.15
C ALA A 153 -22.34 9.45 10.83
N PHE A 154 -23.02 9.60 9.71
CA PHE A 154 -23.68 10.85 9.35
C PHE A 154 -25.12 10.85 9.84
N GLY A 155 -25.55 11.93 10.52
CA GLY A 155 -26.93 12.09 10.95
C GLY A 155 -27.89 12.10 9.75
N GLY A 156 -28.97 11.34 9.83
CA GLY A 156 -30.04 11.32 8.83
C GLY A 156 -29.69 10.64 7.51
N ILE A 157 -28.60 9.89 7.44
CA ILE A 157 -28.17 9.21 6.20
C ILE A 157 -29.26 8.26 5.65
N GLU A 158 -30.06 7.69 6.53
CA GLU A 158 -31.19 6.81 6.22
C GLU A 158 -32.37 7.53 5.55
N ARG A 159 -32.42 8.86 5.62
CA ARG A 159 -33.48 9.68 5.00
C ARG A 159 -33.19 10.05 3.57
N PHE A 160 -31.96 9.90 3.14
CA PHE A 160 -31.57 10.30 1.80
C PHE A 160 -32.22 9.41 0.74
N GLY A 161 -33.04 10.03 -0.13
CA GLY A 161 -33.77 9.34 -1.18
C GLY A 161 -32.97 9.00 -2.43
N GLY A 162 -31.73 9.50 -2.55
CA GLY A 162 -30.82 9.19 -3.64
C GLY A 162 -29.93 7.97 -3.36
N GLN A 163 -28.97 7.72 -4.24
CA GLN A 163 -28.02 6.62 -4.11
C GLN A 163 -26.78 7.06 -3.27
N ILE A 164 -26.28 6.18 -2.41
CA ILE A 164 -25.03 6.36 -1.69
C ILE A 164 -24.05 5.30 -2.16
N ALA A 165 -22.84 5.70 -2.56
CA ALA A 165 -21.79 4.81 -3.00
C ALA A 165 -20.49 5.03 -2.21
N HIS A 166 -19.84 3.93 -1.79
CA HIS A 166 -18.47 3.98 -1.29
C HIS A 166 -17.51 3.54 -2.40
N PRO A 167 -16.43 4.29 -2.73
CA PRO A 167 -15.56 3.97 -3.86
C PRO A 167 -14.92 2.58 -3.81
N GLN A 168 -14.71 2.02 -2.62
CA GLN A 168 -14.18 0.65 -2.47
C GLN A 168 -15.11 -0.43 -3.02
N PHE A 169 -16.43 -0.16 -3.02
CA PHE A 169 -17.48 -1.09 -3.45
C PHE A 169 -18.20 -0.57 -4.71
N TRP A 170 -17.46 0.13 -5.57
CA TRP A 170 -18.01 0.66 -6.79
C TRP A 170 -18.34 -0.47 -7.76
N THR A 171 -19.59 -0.47 -8.26
CA THR A 171 -20.13 -1.42 -9.22
C THR A 171 -20.57 -0.70 -10.50
N ASP A 172 -20.71 -1.44 -11.59
CA ASP A 172 -21.00 -0.87 -12.91
C ASP A 172 -22.44 -0.33 -13.03
N ASP A 173 -23.34 -0.72 -12.11
CA ASP A 173 -24.73 -0.24 -12.02
C ASP A 173 -24.87 1.13 -11.32
N ILE A 174 -23.79 1.69 -10.78
CA ILE A 174 -23.81 3.04 -10.22
C ILE A 174 -23.84 4.05 -11.37
N ASP A 175 -25.06 4.52 -11.64
CA ASP A 175 -25.30 5.53 -12.66
C ASP A 175 -25.12 6.94 -12.10
N TYR A 176 -24.34 7.76 -12.78
CA TYR A 176 -24.11 9.18 -12.47
C TYR A 176 -24.32 10.11 -13.67
N ASP A 177 -24.77 9.58 -14.81
CA ASP A 177 -24.98 10.36 -16.03
C ASP A 177 -26.09 11.38 -15.85
N GLY A 178 -25.77 12.64 -16.14
CA GLY A 178 -26.73 13.74 -15.99
C GLY A 178 -27.18 14.03 -14.55
N LYS A 179 -26.57 13.39 -13.54
CA LYS A 179 -26.94 13.54 -12.13
C LYS A 179 -26.10 14.61 -11.43
N ARG A 180 -26.66 15.16 -10.35
CA ARG A 180 -25.95 15.97 -9.37
C ARG A 180 -25.25 15.04 -8.39
N VAL A 181 -23.93 15.06 -8.38
CA VAL A 181 -23.12 14.19 -7.55
C VAL A 181 -22.43 14.99 -6.45
N VAL A 182 -22.56 14.57 -5.20
CA VAL A 182 -21.76 15.12 -4.09
C VAL A 182 -20.72 14.08 -3.69
N VAL A 183 -19.42 14.43 -3.79
CA VAL A 183 -18.31 13.59 -3.35
C VAL A 183 -17.79 14.11 -2.02
N ILE A 184 -17.99 13.33 -0.95
CA ILE A 184 -17.55 13.68 0.40
C ILE A 184 -16.11 13.24 0.58
N GLY A 185 -15.18 14.18 0.62
CA GLY A 185 -13.74 13.97 0.81
C GLY A 185 -12.88 14.81 -0.11
N SER A 186 -11.60 14.95 0.25
CA SER A 186 -10.57 15.68 -0.51
C SER A 186 -9.26 14.88 -0.67
N GLY A 187 -9.28 13.61 -0.31
CA GLY A 187 -8.13 12.72 -0.45
C GLY A 187 -7.93 12.20 -1.88
N ALA A 188 -6.93 11.33 -2.06
CA ALA A 188 -6.54 10.78 -3.37
C ALA A 188 -7.74 10.17 -4.13
N THR A 189 -8.64 9.45 -3.45
CA THR A 189 -9.83 8.86 -4.08
C THR A 189 -10.75 9.92 -4.67
N ALA A 190 -11.07 10.99 -3.91
CA ALA A 190 -11.93 12.07 -4.39
C ALA A 190 -11.27 12.82 -5.56
N VAL A 191 -9.98 13.19 -5.42
CA VAL A 191 -9.20 13.88 -6.48
C VAL A 191 -9.14 13.07 -7.76
N THR A 192 -9.11 11.75 -7.66
CA THR A 192 -9.06 10.82 -8.80
C THR A 192 -10.42 10.64 -9.47
N LEU A 193 -11.48 10.47 -8.68
CA LEU A 193 -12.84 10.16 -9.16
C LEU A 193 -13.54 11.38 -9.77
N ILE A 194 -13.41 12.54 -9.12
CA ILE A 194 -14.18 13.75 -9.47
C ILE A 194 -14.04 14.16 -10.95
N PRO A 195 -12.83 14.26 -11.54
CA PRO A 195 -12.70 14.70 -12.93
C PRO A 195 -13.41 13.78 -13.93
N VAL A 196 -13.40 12.47 -13.66
CA VAL A 196 -13.99 11.45 -14.54
C VAL A 196 -15.51 11.46 -14.42
N VAL A 197 -16.03 11.53 -13.19
CA VAL A 197 -17.48 11.63 -12.96
C VAL A 197 -18.03 12.94 -13.54
N ALA A 198 -17.32 14.06 -13.37
CA ALA A 198 -17.72 15.38 -13.87
C ALA A 198 -17.74 15.48 -15.41
N ALA A 199 -17.18 14.52 -16.12
CA ALA A 199 -17.28 14.46 -17.58
C ALA A 199 -18.68 14.05 -18.07
N ARG A 200 -19.46 13.33 -17.26
CA ARG A 200 -20.76 12.75 -17.59
C ARG A 200 -21.90 13.24 -16.66
N ALA A 201 -21.59 13.57 -15.42
CA ALA A 201 -22.55 14.11 -14.45
C ALA A 201 -23.04 15.50 -14.88
N ALA A 202 -24.26 15.90 -14.46
CA ALA A 202 -24.75 17.26 -14.64
C ALA A 202 -23.90 18.28 -13.88
N HIS A 203 -23.49 17.93 -12.67
CA HIS A 203 -22.57 18.73 -11.84
C HIS A 203 -21.99 17.87 -10.72
N VAL A 204 -20.74 18.11 -10.34
CA VAL A 204 -20.10 17.47 -9.19
C VAL A 204 -19.76 18.50 -8.14
N THR A 205 -20.15 18.26 -6.89
CA THR A 205 -19.71 19.04 -5.74
C THR A 205 -18.70 18.25 -4.93
N MET A 206 -17.47 18.73 -4.86
CA MET A 206 -16.44 18.24 -3.94
C MET A 206 -16.69 18.84 -2.57
N LEU A 207 -17.25 18.07 -1.64
CA LEU A 207 -17.52 18.48 -0.26
C LEU A 207 -16.41 17.99 0.65
N GLN A 208 -15.71 18.91 1.29
CA GLN A 208 -14.63 18.61 2.22
C GLN A 208 -14.78 19.32 3.56
N ARG A 209 -14.40 18.63 4.64
CA ARG A 209 -14.36 19.25 5.98
C ARG A 209 -13.14 20.20 6.13
N SER A 210 -12.04 19.82 5.50
CA SER A 210 -10.77 20.56 5.46
C SER A 210 -10.06 20.27 4.15
N PRO A 211 -9.32 21.22 3.58
CA PRO A 211 -8.60 21.03 2.32
C PRO A 211 -7.45 20.02 2.45
N SER A 212 -7.06 19.46 1.32
CA SER A 212 -5.86 18.63 1.15
C SER A 212 -4.89 19.30 0.18
N TYR A 213 -3.60 19.00 0.28
CA TYR A 213 -2.64 19.39 -0.75
C TYR A 213 -2.87 18.57 -2.02
N VAL A 214 -3.21 19.26 -3.10
CA VAL A 214 -3.35 18.68 -4.43
C VAL A 214 -2.32 19.31 -5.36
N ILE A 215 -1.49 18.49 -6.00
CA ILE A 215 -0.47 18.95 -6.93
C ILE A 215 -0.77 18.47 -8.35
N SER A 216 -0.44 19.29 -9.35
CA SER A 216 -0.52 18.87 -10.74
C SER A 216 0.85 18.37 -11.20
N LEU A 217 0.90 17.15 -11.70
CA LEU A 217 2.08 16.55 -12.32
C LEU A 217 1.75 16.09 -13.74
N PRO A 218 2.72 16.13 -14.67
CA PRO A 218 2.52 15.58 -16.01
C PRO A 218 2.21 14.08 -15.97
N ALA A 219 1.19 13.65 -16.69
CA ALA A 219 0.87 12.22 -16.84
C ALA A 219 1.89 11.46 -17.70
N SER A 220 2.62 12.16 -18.56
CA SER A 220 3.68 11.60 -19.41
C SER A 220 5.05 12.14 -19.00
N ASP A 221 6.09 11.34 -19.21
CA ASP A 221 7.48 11.74 -18.99
C ASP A 221 8.19 11.90 -20.35
N PRO A 222 8.31 13.15 -20.87
CA PRO A 222 8.95 13.41 -22.16
C PRO A 222 10.42 12.92 -22.22
N PHE A 223 11.12 12.98 -21.09
CA PHE A 223 12.49 12.50 -20.98
C PHE A 223 12.58 10.97 -21.16
N ALA A 224 11.62 10.24 -20.60
CA ALA A 224 11.51 8.79 -20.81
C ALA A 224 11.23 8.47 -22.27
N GLY A 225 10.33 9.22 -22.93
CA GLY A 225 10.04 9.08 -24.35
C GLY A 225 11.27 9.32 -25.25
N LEU A 226 12.10 10.32 -24.92
CA LEU A 226 13.34 10.61 -25.65
C LEU A 226 14.36 9.47 -25.46
N LEU A 227 14.62 9.07 -24.22
CA LEU A 227 15.59 8.03 -23.92
C LEU A 227 15.20 6.68 -24.54
N GLY A 228 13.91 6.35 -24.54
CA GLY A 228 13.43 5.09 -25.13
C GLY A 228 13.62 4.99 -26.65
N ARG A 229 13.86 6.12 -27.34
CA ARG A 229 14.17 6.15 -28.78
C ARG A 229 15.66 5.96 -29.10
N ILE A 230 16.54 6.29 -28.16
CA ILE A 230 18.00 6.34 -28.41
C ILE A 230 18.80 5.32 -27.60
N LEU A 231 18.23 4.72 -26.58
CA LEU A 231 18.90 3.77 -25.70
C LEU A 231 18.14 2.43 -25.64
N PRO A 232 18.86 1.32 -25.37
CA PRO A 232 18.22 0.04 -25.07
C PRO A 232 17.21 0.18 -23.91
N THR A 233 16.06 -0.47 -24.00
CA THR A 233 14.93 -0.36 -23.07
C THR A 233 15.31 -0.43 -21.60
N ARG A 234 16.14 -1.42 -21.21
CA ARG A 234 16.58 -1.61 -19.83
C ARG A 234 17.43 -0.44 -19.31
N LEU A 235 18.27 0.14 -20.16
CA LEU A 235 19.13 1.28 -19.79
C LEU A 235 18.29 2.54 -19.66
N ALA A 236 17.45 2.85 -20.66
CA ALA A 236 16.52 3.96 -20.62
C ALA A 236 15.64 3.91 -19.36
N TYR A 237 15.03 2.77 -19.09
CA TYR A 237 14.22 2.53 -17.89
C TYR A 237 15.01 2.78 -16.60
N SER A 238 16.23 2.24 -16.49
CA SER A 238 17.05 2.41 -15.28
C SER A 238 17.38 3.89 -15.03
N ILE A 239 17.74 4.64 -16.07
CA ILE A 239 18.03 6.08 -15.95
C ILE A 239 16.78 6.85 -15.49
N VAL A 240 15.63 6.61 -16.13
CA VAL A 240 14.36 7.28 -15.77
C VAL A 240 13.95 6.92 -14.35
N ARG A 241 14.01 5.64 -13.99
CA ARG A 241 13.70 5.18 -12.62
C ARG A 241 14.55 5.90 -11.58
N TRP A 242 15.86 5.97 -11.78
CA TRP A 242 16.75 6.66 -10.84
C TRP A 242 16.52 8.17 -10.80
N LYS A 243 16.24 8.79 -11.93
CA LYS A 243 15.82 10.21 -11.99
C LYS A 243 14.58 10.43 -11.13
N ASN A 244 13.54 9.60 -11.31
CA ASN A 244 12.27 9.75 -10.61
C ASN A 244 12.40 9.48 -9.11
N VAL A 245 13.16 8.46 -8.70
CA VAL A 245 13.50 8.22 -7.29
C VAL A 245 14.16 9.43 -6.65
N ARG A 246 15.18 10.00 -7.29
CA ARG A 246 15.90 11.16 -6.76
C ARG A 246 15.04 12.41 -6.73
N LEU A 247 14.22 12.63 -7.75
CA LEU A 247 13.29 13.75 -7.81
C LEU A 247 12.25 13.69 -6.68
N ALA A 248 11.64 12.51 -6.47
CA ALA A 248 10.69 12.30 -5.38
C ALA A 248 11.34 12.57 -4.01
N LEU A 249 12.57 12.09 -3.77
CA LEU A 249 13.32 12.36 -2.55
C LEU A 249 13.66 13.85 -2.38
N ALA A 250 14.00 14.53 -3.47
CA ALA A 250 14.30 15.98 -3.43
C ALA A 250 13.05 16.80 -3.10
N ILE A 251 11.90 16.48 -3.71
CA ILE A 251 10.61 17.12 -3.43
C ILE A 251 10.21 16.88 -1.98
N TYR A 252 10.28 15.62 -1.51
CA TYR A 252 10.01 15.28 -0.12
C TYR A 252 10.93 16.02 0.84
N GLY A 253 12.25 16.01 0.58
CA GLY A 253 13.24 16.71 1.39
C GLY A 253 13.04 18.23 1.44
N LEU A 254 12.66 18.85 0.32
CA LEU A 254 12.30 20.27 0.25
C LEU A 254 11.04 20.55 1.08
N SER A 255 10.02 19.70 0.95
CA SER A 255 8.77 19.83 1.70
C SER A 255 8.98 19.79 3.20
N ARG A 256 9.84 18.87 3.67
CA ARG A 256 10.13 18.72 5.12
C ARG A 256 11.08 19.79 5.67
N ARG A 257 12.06 20.25 4.87
CA ARG A 257 13.05 21.23 5.33
C ARG A 257 12.61 22.67 5.15
N ARG A 258 11.78 22.95 4.14
CA ARG A 258 11.32 24.31 3.80
C ARG A 258 9.81 24.29 3.46
N PRO A 259 8.95 23.94 4.42
CA PRO A 259 7.53 23.79 4.17
C PRO A 259 6.86 25.06 3.65
N ALA A 260 7.24 26.23 4.17
CA ALA A 260 6.72 27.53 3.70
C ALA A 260 7.04 27.80 2.21
N THR A 261 8.21 27.35 1.73
CA THR A 261 8.57 27.47 0.31
C THR A 261 7.70 26.53 -0.53
N MET A 262 7.50 25.29 -0.08
CA MET A 262 6.65 24.33 -0.77
C MET A 262 5.20 24.81 -0.84
N ARG A 263 4.64 25.31 0.27
CA ARG A 263 3.30 25.93 0.29
C ARG A 263 3.15 27.05 -0.75
N ARG A 264 4.13 27.96 -0.83
CA ARG A 264 4.14 29.04 -1.84
C ARG A 264 4.18 28.50 -3.27
N LEU A 265 4.97 27.46 -3.53
CA LEU A 265 5.03 26.82 -4.87
C LEU A 265 3.70 26.19 -5.25
N ILE A 266 3.10 25.43 -4.33
CA ILE A 266 1.79 24.79 -4.55
C ILE A 266 0.72 25.86 -4.79
N ARG A 267 0.68 26.93 -3.98
CA ARG A 267 -0.25 28.06 -4.16
C ARG A 267 -0.12 28.69 -5.56
N LYS A 268 1.11 28.97 -6.02
CA LYS A 268 1.33 29.50 -7.37
C LYS A 268 0.85 28.57 -8.48
N LEU A 269 0.92 27.25 -8.27
CA LEU A 269 0.35 26.28 -9.21
C LEU A 269 -1.17 26.38 -9.23
N HIS A 270 -1.83 26.52 -8.07
CA HIS A 270 -3.27 26.69 -7.97
C HIS A 270 -3.73 27.99 -8.63
N GLU A 271 -3.07 29.11 -8.37
CA GLU A 271 -3.36 30.42 -8.97
C GLU A 271 -3.31 30.40 -10.51
N ARG A 272 -2.43 29.55 -11.09
CA ARG A 272 -2.32 29.40 -12.56
C ARG A 272 -3.38 28.49 -13.15
N ARG A 273 -3.92 27.54 -12.36
CA ARG A 273 -4.82 26.49 -12.82
C ARG A 273 -6.28 26.79 -12.54
N LEU A 274 -6.57 27.51 -11.45
CA LEU A 274 -7.93 27.81 -11.02
C LEU A 274 -8.45 29.12 -11.68
N PRO A 275 -9.77 29.32 -11.72
CA PRO A 275 -10.37 30.56 -12.21
C PRO A 275 -9.89 31.79 -11.41
N ALA A 276 -9.85 32.94 -12.07
CA ALA A 276 -9.58 34.20 -11.37
C ALA A 276 -10.63 34.46 -10.27
N GLY A 277 -10.17 34.81 -9.07
CA GLY A 277 -11.04 35.04 -7.91
C GLY A 277 -11.47 33.80 -7.18
N PHE A 278 -11.00 32.60 -7.54
CA PHE A 278 -11.28 31.37 -6.79
C PHE A 278 -10.67 31.46 -5.37
N ASP A 279 -11.44 31.11 -4.36
CA ASP A 279 -11.00 31.14 -2.95
C ASP A 279 -10.06 29.96 -2.62
N ILE A 280 -8.77 30.14 -2.96
CA ILE A 280 -7.73 29.16 -2.70
C ILE A 280 -7.50 28.98 -1.19
N ASP A 281 -7.65 30.05 -0.40
CA ASP A 281 -7.37 30.00 1.04
C ASP A 281 -8.35 29.13 1.78
N THR A 282 -9.62 29.15 1.40
CA THR A 282 -10.65 28.27 1.99
C THR A 282 -10.55 26.83 1.44
N HIS A 283 -10.27 26.67 0.14
CA HIS A 283 -10.51 25.39 -0.52
C HIS A 283 -9.24 24.56 -0.79
N PHE A 284 -8.05 25.18 -0.85
CA PHE A 284 -6.79 24.50 -1.19
C PHE A 284 -5.59 24.89 -0.32
N ASN A 285 -5.84 25.49 0.86
CA ASN A 285 -4.79 25.84 1.82
C ASN A 285 -4.95 25.04 3.13
N PRO A 286 -4.43 23.79 3.21
CA PRO A 286 -4.47 22.98 4.42
C PRO A 286 -3.79 23.64 5.61
N SER A 287 -4.30 23.35 6.82
CA SER A 287 -3.72 23.84 8.08
C SER A 287 -2.46 23.08 8.52
N TYR A 288 -2.14 21.96 7.87
CA TYR A 288 -0.97 21.12 8.16
C TYR A 288 0.14 21.36 7.12
N GLU A 289 1.36 20.88 7.42
CA GLU A 289 2.49 21.04 6.52
C GLU A 289 2.49 20.01 5.37
N PRO A 290 3.08 20.36 4.19
CA PRO A 290 3.24 19.40 3.11
C PRO A 290 3.94 18.13 3.58
N TRP A 291 3.34 16.97 3.29
CA TRP A 291 3.77 15.64 3.74
C TRP A 291 3.51 15.30 5.23
N ASP A 292 2.80 16.13 5.99
CA ASP A 292 2.17 15.63 7.22
C ASP A 292 1.02 14.67 6.90
N GLN A 293 0.37 14.90 5.77
CA GLN A 293 -0.53 13.96 5.11
C GLN A 293 -0.05 13.75 3.68
N ARG A 294 -0.45 12.64 3.05
CA ARG A 294 -0.08 12.35 1.67
C ARG A 294 -0.61 13.44 0.73
N MET A 295 0.24 13.95 -0.14
CA MET A 295 -0.18 14.89 -1.18
C MET A 295 -0.91 14.14 -2.29
N CYS A 296 -2.05 14.66 -2.73
CA CYS A 296 -2.84 14.11 -3.83
C CYS A 296 -2.30 14.60 -5.18
N VAL A 297 -2.36 13.75 -6.20
CA VAL A 297 -1.88 14.07 -7.55
C VAL A 297 -3.06 14.20 -8.51
N ALA A 298 -3.12 15.35 -9.20
CA ALA A 298 -4.01 15.61 -10.34
C ALA A 298 -3.14 15.61 -11.62
N PRO A 299 -3.06 14.48 -12.35
CA PRO A 299 -2.29 14.38 -13.58
C PRO A 299 -2.77 15.39 -14.62
N ASP A 300 -1.83 16.10 -15.25
CA ASP A 300 -2.07 17.19 -16.20
C ASP A 300 -2.97 18.30 -15.66
N GLY A 301 -3.41 18.22 -14.39
CA GLY A 301 -4.30 19.18 -13.73
C GLY A 301 -5.78 18.95 -13.98
N ASP A 302 -6.17 17.73 -14.26
CA ASP A 302 -7.54 17.32 -14.64
C ASP A 302 -8.63 17.82 -13.68
N LEU A 303 -8.41 17.75 -12.36
CA LEU A 303 -9.33 18.28 -11.35
C LEU A 303 -9.51 19.80 -11.51
N PHE A 304 -8.40 20.53 -11.66
CA PHE A 304 -8.43 22.00 -11.81
C PHE A 304 -9.11 22.42 -13.12
N ASP A 305 -8.91 21.65 -14.18
CA ASP A 305 -9.57 21.89 -15.47
C ASP A 305 -11.08 21.66 -15.39
N ALA A 306 -11.53 20.65 -14.63
CA ALA A 306 -12.96 20.42 -14.37
C ALA A 306 -13.59 21.56 -13.53
N ILE A 307 -12.86 22.09 -12.53
CA ILE A 307 -13.30 23.26 -11.74
C ILE A 307 -13.37 24.50 -12.64
N ARG A 308 -12.34 24.77 -13.45
CA ARG A 308 -12.29 25.91 -14.37
C ARG A 308 -13.39 25.88 -15.42
N ALA A 309 -13.78 24.68 -15.85
CA ALA A 309 -14.89 24.47 -16.80
C ALA A 309 -16.28 24.61 -16.14
N GLY A 310 -16.37 24.90 -14.84
CA GLY A 310 -17.63 25.03 -14.11
C GLY A 310 -18.37 23.71 -13.86
N ARG A 311 -17.76 22.56 -14.18
CA ARG A 311 -18.36 21.23 -13.98
C ARG A 311 -18.20 20.74 -12.55
N VAL A 312 -17.28 21.30 -11.79
CA VAL A 312 -17.00 20.97 -10.40
C VAL A 312 -17.03 22.21 -9.53
N SER A 313 -17.78 22.14 -8.44
CA SER A 313 -17.72 23.11 -7.34
C SER A 313 -17.00 22.50 -6.14
N VAL A 314 -16.26 23.33 -5.38
CA VAL A 314 -15.62 22.92 -4.13
C VAL A 314 -16.32 23.61 -2.96
N VAL A 315 -16.75 22.85 -1.97
CA VAL A 315 -17.37 23.34 -0.75
C VAL A 315 -16.57 22.84 0.45
N THR A 316 -16.12 23.75 1.28
CA THR A 316 -15.40 23.44 2.52
C THR A 316 -16.27 23.75 3.71
N ASP A 317 -16.94 22.71 4.25
CA ASP A 317 -17.86 22.82 5.37
C ASP A 317 -18.08 21.44 6.04
N ARG A 318 -18.77 21.44 7.17
CA ARG A 318 -19.16 20.24 7.89
C ARG A 318 -20.58 19.84 7.52
N ILE A 319 -20.82 18.54 7.39
CA ILE A 319 -22.17 18.01 7.23
C ILE A 319 -22.86 18.07 8.58
N GLU A 320 -24.01 18.74 8.63
CA GLU A 320 -24.91 18.75 9.79
C GLU A 320 -25.78 17.49 9.77
N THR A 321 -26.47 17.26 8.65
CA THR A 321 -27.35 16.10 8.48
C THR A 321 -27.63 15.84 7.00
N PHE A 322 -27.99 14.62 6.68
CA PHE A 322 -28.59 14.27 5.39
C PHE A 322 -30.07 14.65 5.40
N THR A 323 -30.58 15.06 4.24
CA THR A 323 -31.99 15.34 3.96
C THR A 323 -32.50 14.37 2.91
N GLU A 324 -33.78 14.37 2.61
CA GLU A 324 -34.37 13.51 1.55
C GLU A 324 -33.75 13.80 0.17
N THR A 325 -33.35 15.04 -0.09
CA THR A 325 -32.88 15.50 -1.42
C THR A 325 -31.39 15.86 -1.46
N GLY A 326 -30.64 15.60 -0.39
CA GLY A 326 -29.20 15.93 -0.35
C GLY A 326 -28.63 16.05 1.05
N LEU A 327 -27.83 17.11 1.29
CA LEU A 327 -27.13 17.34 2.54
C LEU A 327 -27.34 18.77 3.01
N ARG A 328 -27.60 18.97 4.32
CA ARG A 328 -27.52 20.26 4.98
C ARG A 328 -26.18 20.39 5.68
N LEU A 329 -25.52 21.52 5.47
CA LEU A 329 -24.22 21.84 6.02
C LEU A 329 -24.35 22.68 7.29
N ALA A 330 -23.29 22.76 8.09
CA ALA A 330 -23.26 23.54 9.33
C ALA A 330 -23.45 25.05 9.10
N SER A 331 -23.11 25.57 7.92
CA SER A 331 -23.39 26.93 7.48
C SER A 331 -24.88 27.21 7.20
N GLY A 332 -25.74 26.18 7.23
CA GLY A 332 -27.11 26.24 6.78
C GLY A 332 -27.31 26.03 5.27
N THR A 333 -26.23 25.93 4.50
CA THR A 333 -26.30 25.68 3.05
C THR A 333 -26.85 24.28 2.78
N GLU A 334 -27.74 24.16 1.80
CA GLU A 334 -28.23 22.86 1.34
C GLU A 334 -27.60 22.48 0.00
N LEU A 335 -27.02 21.29 -0.08
CA LEU A 335 -26.49 20.68 -1.28
C LEU A 335 -27.46 19.62 -1.79
N ARG A 336 -28.08 19.85 -2.94
CA ARG A 336 -28.91 18.84 -3.60
C ARG A 336 -28.04 17.82 -4.28
N ALA A 337 -28.39 16.54 -4.11
CA ALA A 337 -27.67 15.42 -4.71
C ALA A 337 -28.64 14.33 -5.16
N ASP A 338 -28.33 13.69 -6.27
CA ASP A 338 -28.98 12.48 -6.75
C ASP A 338 -28.12 11.25 -6.41
N LEU A 339 -26.80 11.46 -6.30
CA LEU A 339 -25.80 10.48 -5.87
C LEU A 339 -24.85 11.13 -4.86
N VAL A 340 -24.61 10.47 -3.73
CA VAL A 340 -23.56 10.84 -2.76
C VAL A 340 -22.48 9.78 -2.77
N VAL A 341 -21.23 10.20 -2.98
CA VAL A 341 -20.05 9.32 -2.94
C VAL A 341 -19.27 9.58 -1.65
N THR A 342 -19.18 8.56 -0.78
CA THR A 342 -18.47 8.67 0.50
C THR A 342 -16.97 8.32 0.31
N ALA A 343 -16.20 9.25 -0.27
CA ALA A 343 -14.74 9.14 -0.41
C ALA A 343 -14.02 9.51 0.90
N THR A 344 -14.54 8.99 2.02
CA THR A 344 -14.17 9.38 3.40
C THR A 344 -13.01 8.58 3.98
N GLY A 345 -12.44 7.68 3.19
CA GLY A 345 -11.23 6.94 3.51
C GLY A 345 -11.44 5.43 3.63
N LEU A 346 -10.37 4.76 3.99
CA LEU A 346 -10.28 3.30 4.07
C LEU A 346 -10.04 2.87 5.52
N LYS A 347 -10.30 1.60 5.82
CA LYS A 347 -9.84 0.96 7.04
C LYS A 347 -8.51 0.26 6.78
N MET A 348 -7.61 0.35 7.75
CA MET A 348 -6.32 -0.35 7.69
C MET A 348 -6.35 -1.57 8.60
N VAL A 349 -5.60 -2.59 8.21
CA VAL A 349 -5.40 -3.82 8.99
C VAL A 349 -3.97 -4.34 8.76
N PRO A 350 -3.21 -4.64 9.84
CA PRO A 350 -1.89 -5.23 9.70
C PRO A 350 -1.98 -6.69 9.24
N LEU A 351 -1.01 -7.14 8.46
CA LEU A 351 -0.83 -8.53 8.04
C LEU A 351 -2.10 -9.22 7.51
N GLY A 352 -3.00 -8.46 6.87
CA GLY A 352 -4.28 -8.99 6.37
C GLY A 352 -5.28 -9.40 7.45
N GLY A 353 -5.02 -9.08 8.71
CA GLY A 353 -5.88 -9.40 9.85
C GLY A 353 -5.70 -10.83 10.38
N MET A 354 -4.65 -11.55 9.98
CA MET A 354 -4.35 -12.86 10.55
C MET A 354 -3.90 -12.76 12.01
N ARG A 355 -4.30 -13.73 12.82
CA ARG A 355 -3.81 -13.89 14.20
C ARG A 355 -2.46 -14.59 14.17
N LEU A 356 -1.52 -14.11 14.98
CA LEU A 356 -0.22 -14.77 15.14
C LEU A 356 -0.10 -15.34 16.55
N ARG A 357 0.48 -16.55 16.63
CA ARG A 357 0.83 -17.21 17.88
C ARG A 357 2.24 -17.75 17.81
N ILE A 358 2.92 -17.77 18.94
CA ILE A 358 4.25 -18.37 19.09
C ILE A 358 4.22 -19.28 20.31
N ASP A 359 4.45 -20.57 20.10
CA ASP A 359 4.47 -21.61 21.15
C ASP A 359 3.22 -21.59 22.05
N GLY A 360 2.05 -21.31 21.46
CA GLY A 360 0.77 -21.27 22.14
C GLY A 360 0.34 -19.87 22.61
N ASP A 361 1.25 -18.90 22.68
CA ASP A 361 0.95 -17.53 23.14
C ASP A 361 0.54 -16.62 21.98
N ASP A 362 -0.50 -15.82 22.19
CA ASP A 362 -0.94 -14.82 21.21
C ASP A 362 0.08 -13.67 21.11
N VAL A 363 0.31 -13.19 19.88
CA VAL A 363 1.20 -12.06 19.60
C VAL A 363 0.40 -10.78 19.43
N ASP A 364 0.66 -9.78 20.28
CA ASP A 364 0.18 -8.42 20.03
C ASP A 364 1.17 -7.68 19.10
N LEU A 365 0.73 -7.38 17.88
CA LEU A 365 1.57 -6.67 16.92
C LEU A 365 1.95 -5.26 17.36
N ALA A 366 1.13 -4.61 18.20
CA ALA A 366 1.40 -3.27 18.71
C ALA A 366 2.64 -3.20 19.64
N ASP A 367 3.04 -4.33 20.22
CA ASP A 367 4.23 -4.44 21.05
C ASP A 367 5.51 -4.71 20.24
N ALA A 368 5.36 -5.14 18.98
CA ALA A 368 6.49 -5.46 18.13
C ALA A 368 7.16 -4.22 17.54
N LEU A 369 8.50 -4.22 17.49
CA LEU A 369 9.27 -3.23 16.74
C LEU A 369 9.56 -3.73 15.32
N VAL A 370 9.46 -2.82 14.35
CA VAL A 370 9.78 -3.12 12.96
C VAL A 370 11.29 -3.12 12.74
N TYR A 371 11.85 -4.25 12.33
CA TYR A 371 13.24 -4.38 11.93
C TYR A 371 13.39 -4.04 10.44
N ARG A 372 14.18 -3.01 10.12
CA ARG A 372 14.47 -2.50 8.76
C ARG A 372 13.23 -2.22 7.89
N GLY A 373 12.03 -2.13 8.49
CA GLY A 373 10.77 -2.01 7.76
C GLY A 373 10.31 -3.31 7.08
N MET A 374 10.84 -4.48 7.48
CA MET A 374 10.67 -5.76 6.75
C MET A 374 10.31 -6.94 7.65
N MET A 375 10.76 -6.97 8.91
CA MET A 375 10.50 -8.02 9.88
C MET A 375 10.02 -7.42 11.20
N LEU A 376 9.60 -8.26 12.14
CA LEU A 376 9.05 -7.84 13.44
C LEU A 376 9.88 -8.44 14.59
N SER A 377 10.15 -7.63 15.61
CA SER A 377 10.88 -8.10 16.78
C SER A 377 10.12 -9.21 17.49
N GLY A 378 10.84 -10.25 17.91
CA GLY A 378 10.29 -11.39 18.62
C GLY A 378 9.56 -12.41 17.76
N ILE A 379 9.33 -12.15 16.48
CA ILE A 379 8.57 -13.04 15.59
C ILE A 379 9.52 -13.80 14.66
N PRO A 380 9.61 -15.13 14.78
CA PRO A 380 10.52 -15.95 13.99
C PRO A 380 10.10 -16.08 12.53
N ASN A 381 11.05 -16.11 11.61
CA ASN A 381 10.88 -16.47 10.21
C ASN A 381 9.66 -15.84 9.55
N LEU A 382 9.39 -14.56 9.87
CA LEU A 382 8.31 -13.77 9.29
C LEU A 382 8.85 -12.49 8.70
N ALA A 383 8.49 -12.22 7.45
CA ALA A 383 8.69 -10.93 6.81
C ALA A 383 7.36 -10.37 6.28
N PHE A 384 7.29 -9.04 6.14
CA PHE A 384 6.14 -8.37 5.56
C PHE A 384 6.57 -7.33 4.53
N ALA A 385 5.88 -7.33 3.38
CA ALA A 385 6.11 -6.35 2.34
C ALA A 385 5.31 -5.07 2.64
N PHE A 386 6.01 -3.98 2.88
CA PHE A 386 5.41 -2.65 3.04
C PHE A 386 6.16 -1.62 2.18
N GLY A 387 5.40 -0.80 1.46
CA GLY A 387 5.95 0.25 0.61
C GLY A 387 6.41 1.49 1.39
N TYR A 388 6.83 2.52 0.65
CA TYR A 388 7.12 3.83 1.20
C TYR A 388 5.85 4.68 1.32
N THR A 389 5.81 5.57 2.28
CA THR A 389 4.72 6.56 2.39
C THR A 389 4.93 7.76 1.47
N ASN A 390 6.18 8.02 1.06
CA ASN A 390 6.61 9.16 0.26
C ASN A 390 7.14 8.81 -1.14
N GLN A 391 7.14 7.54 -1.52
CA GLN A 391 7.60 7.00 -2.80
C GLN A 391 6.73 5.83 -3.26
N SER A 392 7.03 5.29 -4.45
CA SER A 392 6.31 4.13 -4.99
C SER A 392 6.44 2.90 -4.09
N TRP A 393 5.33 2.18 -4.00
CA TRP A 393 5.18 1.00 -3.15
C TRP A 393 6.22 -0.09 -3.42
N THR A 394 6.43 -0.43 -4.68
CA THR A 394 7.32 -1.53 -5.09
C THR A 394 8.80 -1.28 -4.80
N LEU A 395 9.21 -0.02 -4.65
CA LEU A 395 10.58 0.28 -4.22
C LEU A 395 10.89 -0.35 -2.85
N GLY A 396 9.94 -0.29 -1.93
CA GLY A 396 10.09 -0.90 -0.62
C GLY A 396 9.87 -2.41 -0.63
N SER A 397 8.80 -2.88 -1.29
CA SER A 397 8.49 -4.31 -1.32
C SER A 397 9.55 -5.14 -2.04
N ASP A 398 10.18 -4.62 -3.11
CA ASP A 398 11.27 -5.29 -3.80
C ASP A 398 12.54 -5.40 -2.94
N LEU A 399 12.85 -4.36 -2.12
CA LEU A 399 13.95 -4.46 -1.15
C LEU A 399 13.67 -5.50 -0.05
N THR A 400 12.41 -5.63 0.37
CA THR A 400 12.03 -6.70 1.30
C THR A 400 12.25 -8.07 0.65
N CYS A 401 11.89 -8.24 -0.61
CA CYS A 401 12.12 -9.49 -1.33
C CYS A 401 13.63 -9.79 -1.46
N GLU A 402 14.47 -8.78 -1.81
CA GLU A 402 15.94 -8.94 -1.85
C GLU A 402 16.48 -9.38 -0.47
N HIS A 403 15.99 -8.78 0.62
CA HIS A 403 16.41 -9.13 1.98
C HIS A 403 15.99 -10.56 2.36
N VAL A 404 14.74 -10.94 2.08
CA VAL A 404 14.23 -12.30 2.39
C VAL A 404 15.02 -13.35 1.62
N CYS A 405 15.30 -13.16 0.34
CA CYS A 405 16.11 -14.11 -0.43
C CYS A 405 17.52 -14.24 0.15
N GLY A 406 18.20 -13.14 0.44
CA GLY A 406 19.52 -13.20 1.08
C GLY A 406 19.51 -13.84 2.47
N LEU A 407 18.42 -13.63 3.24
CA LEU A 407 18.24 -14.25 4.55
C LEU A 407 18.08 -15.77 4.43
N LEU A 408 17.25 -16.24 3.50
CA LEU A 408 17.06 -17.67 3.25
C LEU A 408 18.36 -18.35 2.80
N GLU A 409 19.10 -17.73 1.88
CA GLU A 409 20.43 -18.21 1.43
C GLU A 409 21.40 -18.30 2.61
N HIS A 410 21.48 -17.25 3.43
CA HIS A 410 22.35 -17.24 4.62
C HIS A 410 21.97 -18.31 5.64
N MET A 411 20.67 -18.55 5.85
CA MET A 411 20.19 -19.62 6.74
C MET A 411 20.57 -21.00 6.22
N ASP A 412 20.42 -21.24 4.93
CA ASP A 412 20.80 -22.52 4.30
C ASP A 412 22.29 -22.80 4.40
N GLU A 413 23.13 -21.81 4.04
CA GLU A 413 24.60 -21.94 4.10
C GLU A 413 25.13 -22.28 5.52
N ARG A 414 24.41 -21.85 6.55
CA ARG A 414 24.80 -22.02 7.96
C ARG A 414 24.04 -23.12 8.69
N GLY A 415 23.08 -23.76 8.04
CA GLY A 415 22.21 -24.78 8.65
C GLY A 415 21.27 -24.18 9.73
N TYR A 416 20.91 -22.90 9.58
CA TYR A 416 19.96 -22.25 10.47
C TYR A 416 18.53 -22.57 10.07
N VAL A 417 17.68 -22.87 11.04
CA VAL A 417 16.25 -23.14 10.85
C VAL A 417 15.37 -21.99 11.33
N GLN A 418 15.92 -21.09 12.09
CA GLN A 418 15.21 -19.96 12.67
C GLN A 418 16.04 -18.69 12.63
N CYS A 419 15.38 -17.57 12.30
CA CYS A 419 15.89 -16.21 12.41
C CYS A 419 14.83 -15.35 13.11
N VAL A 420 15.22 -14.65 14.17
CA VAL A 420 14.33 -13.78 14.96
C VAL A 420 14.99 -12.42 15.13
N PRO A 421 14.36 -11.31 14.71
CA PRO A 421 14.83 -10.00 15.12
C PRO A 421 14.63 -9.80 16.64
N ARG A 422 15.69 -9.45 17.33
CA ARG A 422 15.66 -9.16 18.79
C ARG A 422 16.14 -7.75 19.04
N ASN A 423 15.36 -6.99 19.78
CA ASN A 423 15.81 -5.68 20.27
C ASN A 423 16.59 -5.89 21.59
N PRO A 424 17.93 -5.75 21.57
CA PRO A 424 18.74 -5.92 22.78
C PRO A 424 18.67 -4.70 23.72
N ASP A 425 18.18 -3.56 23.25
CA ASP A 425 18.19 -2.30 23.99
C ASP A 425 16.76 -1.87 24.35
N PRO A 426 16.32 -2.06 25.60
CA PRO A 426 14.99 -1.64 26.05
C PRO A 426 14.79 -0.11 26.04
N ALA A 427 15.88 0.68 25.91
CA ALA A 427 15.78 2.14 25.81
C ALA A 427 15.33 2.62 24.43
N ILE A 428 15.26 1.75 23.41
CA ILE A 428 14.73 2.11 22.11
C ILE A 428 13.23 2.37 22.22
N ALA A 429 12.86 3.66 22.24
CA ALA A 429 11.48 4.08 22.32
C ALA A 429 10.72 3.70 21.04
N GLY A 430 9.55 3.10 21.22
CA GLY A 430 8.62 2.84 20.12
C GLY A 430 7.96 4.14 19.64
N VAL A 431 8.05 4.42 18.33
CA VAL A 431 7.33 5.52 17.65
C VAL A 431 6.30 4.95 16.69
N PRO A 432 5.27 5.72 16.27
CA PRO A 432 4.28 5.24 15.34
C PRO A 432 4.88 4.64 14.07
N PHE A 433 4.26 3.58 13.55
CA PHE A 433 4.69 2.89 12.33
C PHE A 433 4.76 3.81 11.11
N ALA A 434 3.82 4.76 11.00
CA ALA A 434 3.79 5.77 9.96
C ALA A 434 3.72 7.16 10.59
N GLU A 435 4.55 8.08 10.09
CA GLU A 435 4.62 9.47 10.57
C GLU A 435 3.53 10.37 9.97
N LEU A 436 2.64 9.82 9.12
CA LEU A 436 1.55 10.58 8.51
C LEU A 436 0.38 10.77 9.47
N THR A 437 -0.19 11.97 9.48
CA THR A 437 -1.34 12.35 10.32
C THR A 437 -2.69 12.21 9.63
N SER A 438 -2.75 11.47 8.51
CA SER A 438 -4.00 11.18 7.82
C SER A 438 -4.95 10.37 8.69
N GLY A 439 -6.25 10.72 8.71
CA GLY A 439 -7.22 10.13 9.62
C GLY A 439 -7.35 8.60 9.53
N TYR A 440 -7.17 8.01 8.34
CA TYR A 440 -7.21 6.56 8.18
C TYR A 440 -6.01 5.85 8.83
N ILE A 441 -4.84 6.51 8.89
CA ILE A 441 -3.65 6.01 9.61
C ILE A 441 -3.86 6.14 11.11
N LEU A 442 -4.26 7.33 11.58
CA LEU A 442 -4.43 7.59 13.01
C LEU A 442 -5.43 6.63 13.67
N ARG A 443 -6.49 6.23 12.96
CA ARG A 443 -7.48 5.27 13.46
C ARG A 443 -6.96 3.84 13.63
N ALA A 444 -5.84 3.51 12.99
CA ALA A 444 -5.30 2.16 12.97
C ALA A 444 -3.98 2.00 13.73
N LEU A 445 -3.39 3.10 14.22
CA LEU A 445 -2.04 3.08 14.82
C LEU A 445 -1.90 2.07 15.96
N ASP A 446 -2.94 1.92 16.78
CA ASP A 446 -2.92 1.02 17.93
C ASP A 446 -2.90 -0.47 17.56
N GLN A 447 -3.19 -0.80 16.30
CA GLN A 447 -3.18 -2.17 15.79
C GLN A 447 -1.88 -2.51 15.04
N PHE A 448 -1.09 -1.49 14.69
CA PHE A 448 0.13 -1.67 13.89
C PHE A 448 1.37 -1.78 14.79
N PRO A 449 2.40 -2.52 14.34
CA PRO A 449 3.68 -2.55 15.03
C PRO A 449 4.28 -1.14 15.09
N ARG A 450 5.22 -0.93 16.00
CA ARG A 450 5.92 0.36 16.16
C ARG A 450 7.24 0.35 15.42
N GLN A 451 7.74 1.53 15.08
CA GLN A 451 9.14 1.70 14.71
C GLN A 451 9.97 2.05 15.97
N GLY A 452 11.26 1.74 15.95
CA GLY A 452 12.18 2.28 16.93
C GLY A 452 12.65 3.69 16.59
N SER A 453 13.36 4.32 17.51
CA SER A 453 13.93 5.67 17.33
C SER A 453 15.19 5.70 16.46
N GLN A 454 15.85 4.57 16.24
CA GLN A 454 17.13 4.46 15.53
C GLN A 454 17.24 3.17 14.69
N ASP A 455 18.23 3.13 13.77
CA ASP A 455 18.55 1.92 13.01
C ASP A 455 18.99 0.77 13.96
N PRO A 456 18.65 -0.50 13.62
CA PRO A 456 17.93 -0.97 12.44
C PRO A 456 16.39 -0.95 12.60
N TRP A 457 15.88 -0.41 13.71
CA TRP A 457 14.46 -0.44 14.10
C TRP A 457 13.64 0.70 13.49
N ARG A 458 14.27 1.61 12.76
CA ARG A 458 13.60 2.72 12.06
C ARG A 458 13.79 2.63 10.56
N ARG A 459 12.70 2.74 9.82
CA ARG A 459 12.74 2.90 8.37
C ARG A 459 13.00 4.35 8.01
N GLN A 460 14.04 4.62 7.22
CA GLN A 460 14.49 5.98 6.91
C GLN A 460 13.59 6.72 5.90
N GLN A 461 12.54 6.09 5.34
CA GLN A 461 11.71 6.61 4.24
C GLN A 461 12.58 7.13 3.07
N ASN A 462 13.68 6.45 2.79
CA ASN A 462 14.67 6.84 1.80
C ASN A 462 15.21 5.59 1.07
N TYR A 463 14.64 5.32 -0.10
CA TYR A 463 15.01 4.17 -0.90
C TYR A 463 16.53 4.04 -1.17
N VAL A 464 17.24 5.16 -1.38
CA VAL A 464 18.69 5.12 -1.66
C VAL A 464 19.49 4.62 -0.45
N ARG A 465 19.11 5.07 0.75
CA ARG A 465 19.74 4.63 2.02
C ARG A 465 19.35 3.18 2.34
N ASP A 466 18.06 2.86 2.25
CA ASP A 466 17.56 1.52 2.55
C ASP A 466 18.16 0.49 1.60
N ARG A 467 18.23 0.80 0.29
CA ARG A 467 18.88 -0.08 -0.69
C ARG A 467 20.36 -0.30 -0.39
N ARG A 468 21.07 0.75 0.06
CA ARG A 468 22.47 0.60 0.47
C ARG A 468 22.59 -0.26 1.73
N SER A 469 21.72 -0.06 2.69
CA SER A 469 21.67 -0.85 3.93
C SER A 469 21.42 -2.33 3.63
N VAL A 470 20.37 -2.65 2.89
CA VAL A 470 20.02 -4.04 2.54
C VAL A 470 21.15 -4.76 1.81
N ARG A 471 21.84 -4.08 0.87
CA ARG A 471 22.89 -4.72 0.04
C ARG A 471 24.29 -4.74 0.64
N ARG A 472 24.57 -3.92 1.65
CA ARG A 472 25.92 -3.77 2.21
C ARG A 472 26.05 -4.22 3.65
N THR A 473 24.96 -4.28 4.40
CA THR A 473 25.03 -4.75 5.79
C THR A 473 25.00 -6.27 5.78
N PRO A 474 25.99 -6.91 6.40
CA PRO A 474 25.99 -8.36 6.57
C PRO A 474 24.74 -8.84 7.29
N LEU A 475 24.28 -10.05 6.98
CA LEU A 475 23.15 -10.68 7.67
C LEU A 475 23.50 -11.19 9.08
N ASN A 476 24.76 -11.11 9.50
CA ASN A 476 25.19 -11.32 10.89
C ASN A 476 24.98 -10.08 11.78
N ASP A 477 23.93 -9.28 11.50
CA ASP A 477 23.50 -8.15 12.31
C ASP A 477 23.21 -8.62 13.75
N PRO A 478 23.76 -7.96 14.78
CA PRO A 478 23.50 -8.31 16.20
C PRO A 478 22.01 -8.30 16.58
N ALA A 479 21.18 -7.61 15.82
CA ALA A 479 19.74 -7.60 16.01
C ALA A 479 19.03 -8.85 15.44
N LEU A 480 19.73 -9.74 14.71
CA LEU A 480 19.20 -10.99 14.21
C LEU A 480 19.78 -12.17 14.99
N GLU A 481 18.91 -12.87 15.69
CA GLU A 481 19.25 -14.10 16.41
C GLU A 481 18.94 -15.31 15.50
N PHE A 482 19.96 -16.17 15.31
CA PHE A 482 19.83 -17.38 14.51
C PHE A 482 19.92 -18.62 15.39
N ARG A 483 19.15 -19.65 15.03
CA ARG A 483 19.19 -20.98 15.68
C ARG A 483 19.39 -22.06 14.60
N ALA A 484 20.41 -22.90 14.81
CA ALA A 484 20.62 -24.10 13.98
C ALA A 484 19.61 -25.21 14.31
N ALA A 485 19.41 -26.12 13.35
CA ALA A 485 18.67 -27.34 13.63
C ALA A 485 19.29 -28.09 14.84
N PRO A 486 18.46 -28.71 15.70
CA PRO A 486 19.01 -29.60 16.73
C PRO A 486 19.90 -30.65 16.05
N THR A 487 21.16 -30.72 16.43
CA THR A 487 22.01 -31.82 16.00
C THR A 487 21.32 -33.12 16.43
N ALA A 488 20.98 -33.97 15.47
CA ALA A 488 20.48 -35.32 15.77
C ALA A 488 21.53 -35.98 16.67
N THR A 489 21.32 -35.94 17.97
CA THR A 489 22.16 -36.60 18.95
C THR A 489 22.07 -38.07 18.63
N ALA A 490 23.20 -38.69 18.31
CA ALA A 490 23.37 -40.11 18.06
C ALA A 490 22.84 -40.92 19.25
N THR A 491 21.55 -41.21 19.28
CA THR A 491 20.93 -42.16 20.16
C THR A 491 21.02 -43.56 19.51
N ALA A 492 22.27 -43.97 19.30
CA ALA A 492 22.56 -45.33 18.85
C ALA A 492 23.94 -45.77 19.31
N ARG A 493 24.11 -45.95 20.63
CA ARG A 493 25.14 -46.77 21.20
C ARG A 493 24.85 -46.98 22.69
N ILE A 494 23.86 -47.77 23.07
CA ILE A 494 23.83 -48.63 24.27
C ILE A 494 22.80 -49.69 23.97
N ALA A 495 23.23 -50.73 23.28
CA ALA A 495 22.65 -52.08 23.32
C ALA A 495 23.72 -53.01 22.73
N ALA A 496 24.69 -53.36 23.55
CA ALA A 496 25.52 -54.54 23.41
C ALA A 496 25.80 -55.06 24.84
#